data_e051afa7e66ae053b89f21ea92a4df22
#
_entry.id   e051afa7e66ae053b89f21ea92a4df22
#
_cell.length_a   1.000
_cell.length_b   1.000
_cell.length_c   1.000
_cell.angle_alpha   90.00
_cell.angle_beta   90.00
_cell.angle_gamma   90.00
#
_symmetry.space_group_name_H-M   'P 1'
#
loop_
_entity.id
_entity.type
_entity.pdbx_description
1 polymer ?
#
loop_
_entity_poly.entity_id
_entity_poly.type
_entity_poly.pdbx_seq_one_letter_code
_entity_poly.pdbx_strand_id
1 'polypeptide(L)'
;MRIAPTTRTRMPGRLGLAALAVFLLAAGCNGKTIPIRDLLNNSAGYDGKTVQVAGTVKSAAGALGYGVYQVDDETGTIMVVTESGGAPAQGAKIGVQGTFHSAFTIGTDVVAVIVEKERRTR
;
A
#
# COMPACT_ATOMS: atom_id res chain seq x y z
N MET A 1 -46.59 31.64 -10.09
CA MET A 1 -46.16 31.64 -10.31
C MET A 1 -45.54 31.41 -10.24
N ARG A 2 -45.31 31.15 -10.07
CA ARG A 2 -44.60 30.78 -10.11
C ARG A 2 -43.83 30.23 -9.91
N ILE A 3 -43.76 29.91 -9.79
CA ILE A 3 -43.05 29.45 -9.81
C ILE A 3 -42.37 29.08 -9.55
N ALA A 4 -42.38 28.89 -9.36
CA ALA A 4 -41.64 28.43 -9.35
C ALA A 4 -40.94 28.10 -9.12
N PRO A 5 -41.00 28.05 -9.10
CA PRO A 5 -40.17 27.63 -9.14
C PRO A 5 -39.42 27.24 -8.89
N THR A 6 -39.33 26.98 -8.87
CA THR A 6 -38.64 26.52 -8.94
C THR A 6 -37.90 26.22 -8.75
N THR A 7 -37.88 26.17 -8.59
CA THR A 7 -37.20 25.80 -8.64
C THR A 7 -36.49 25.47 -8.53
N ARG A 8 -36.48 25.35 -8.59
CA ARG A 8 -35.74 24.96 -8.73
C ARG A 8 -34.97 24.68 -8.40
N THR A 9 -34.87 24.57 -8.01
CA THR A 9 -34.18 24.30 -7.87
C THR A 9 -33.63 23.92 -7.77
N ARG A 10 -33.70 23.77 -7.94
CA ARG A 10 -33.19 23.35 -8.18
C ARG A 10 -32.53 22.92 -8.03
N MET A 11 -32.23 22.50 -7.65
CA MET A 11 -31.60 22.02 -7.62
C MET A 11 -30.50 21.98 -7.85
N PRO A 12 -30.12 22.10 -7.77
CA PRO A 12 -28.79 22.33 -8.25
C PRO A 12 -27.71 21.84 -7.34
N GLY A 13 -27.85 21.94 -6.10
CA GLY A 13 -26.86 21.42 -5.16
C GLY A 13 -26.56 19.95 -5.35
N ARG A 14 -27.43 19.29 -5.98
CA ARG A 14 -27.27 17.85 -6.20
C ARG A 14 -26.04 17.50 -7.02
N LEU A 15 -25.67 18.35 -7.91
CA LEU A 15 -24.55 18.08 -8.79
C LEU A 15 -23.24 17.97 -8.02
N GLY A 16 -23.08 18.79 -7.02
CA GLY A 16 -21.87 18.73 -6.24
C GLY A 16 -21.74 17.42 -5.48
N LEU A 17 -22.84 16.88 -5.05
CA LEU A 17 -22.81 15.63 -4.30
C LEU A 17 -22.34 14.47 -5.17
N ALA A 18 -22.78 14.43 -6.41
CA ALA A 18 -22.37 13.36 -7.30
C ALA A 18 -20.87 13.41 -7.55
N ALA A 19 -20.34 14.60 -7.75
CA ALA A 19 -18.91 14.75 -7.97
C ALA A 19 -18.10 14.27 -6.78
N LEU A 20 -18.58 14.56 -5.61
CA LEU A 20 -17.88 14.13 -4.39
C LEU A 20 -17.81 12.62 -4.28
N ALA A 21 -18.87 11.93 -4.61
CA ALA A 21 -18.87 10.47 -4.55
C ALA A 21 -17.82 9.88 -5.48
N VAL A 22 -17.68 10.41 -6.68
CA VAL A 22 -16.69 9.92 -7.61
C VAL A 22 -15.29 10.12 -7.07
N PHE A 23 -15.05 11.24 -6.46
CA PHE A 23 -13.74 11.52 -5.89
C PHE A 23 -13.37 10.49 -4.82
N LEU A 24 -14.30 10.10 -3.99
CA LEU A 24 -14.01 9.12 -2.95
C LEU A 24 -13.60 7.77 -3.51
N LEU A 25 -14.25 7.35 -4.59
CA LEU A 25 -13.88 6.10 -5.22
C LEU A 25 -12.46 6.13 -5.75
N ALA A 26 -12.10 7.22 -6.38
CA ALA A 26 -10.74 7.35 -6.91
C ALA A 26 -9.70 7.26 -5.79
N ALA A 27 -9.98 7.90 -4.67
CA ALA A 27 -9.04 7.84 -3.55
C ALA A 27 -8.91 6.42 -3.02
N GLY A 28 -10.01 5.67 -2.96
CA GLY A 28 -9.96 4.29 -2.49
C GLY A 28 -9.13 3.39 -3.38
N CYS A 29 -9.13 3.63 -4.69
CA CYS A 29 -8.41 2.78 -5.61
C CYS A 29 -6.90 2.88 -5.46
N ASN A 30 -6.39 4.03 -5.01
CA ASN A 30 -4.95 4.24 -4.94
C ASN A 30 -4.33 3.68 -3.69
N GLY A 31 -5.14 3.40 -2.67
CA GLY A 31 -4.62 2.95 -1.42
C GLY A 31 -3.81 4.02 -0.73
N LYS A 32 -3.38 3.73 0.45
CA LYS A 32 -2.55 4.64 1.23
C LYS A 32 -1.22 3.99 1.52
N THR A 33 -0.17 4.75 1.36
CA THR A 33 1.16 4.31 1.77
C THR A 33 1.27 4.49 3.28
N ILE A 34 1.65 3.43 3.97
CA ILE A 34 1.75 3.41 5.42
C ILE A 34 3.23 3.53 5.79
N PRO A 35 3.59 4.41 6.72
CA PRO A 35 4.98 4.44 7.19
C PRO A 35 5.36 3.10 7.79
N ILE A 36 6.55 2.62 7.45
CA ILE A 36 7.01 1.32 7.93
C ILE A 36 7.03 1.29 9.46
N ARG A 37 7.41 2.40 10.08
CA ARG A 37 7.39 2.48 11.54
C ARG A 37 6.03 2.14 12.11
N ASP A 38 4.96 2.61 11.46
CA ASP A 38 3.61 2.35 11.97
C ASP A 38 3.24 0.87 11.86
N LEU A 39 3.66 0.21 10.79
CA LEU A 39 3.43 -1.23 10.65
C LEU A 39 4.13 -1.98 11.77
N LEU A 40 5.37 -1.62 12.07
CA LEU A 40 6.14 -2.33 13.07
C LEU A 40 5.65 -2.04 14.49
N ASN A 41 5.17 -0.82 14.73
CA ASN A 41 4.66 -0.45 16.06
C ASN A 41 3.27 -1.02 16.33
N ASN A 42 2.52 -1.36 15.30
CA ASN A 42 1.18 -1.92 15.45
C ASN A 42 1.05 -3.19 14.63
N SER A 43 2.04 -4.05 14.74
CA SER A 43 2.11 -5.23 13.88
C SER A 43 0.91 -6.15 14.03
N ALA A 44 0.42 -6.32 15.25
CA ALA A 44 -0.76 -7.17 15.46
C ALA A 44 -2.00 -6.60 14.77
N GLY A 45 -2.12 -5.27 14.72
CA GLY A 45 -3.27 -4.63 14.09
C GLY A 45 -3.26 -4.74 12.57
N TYR A 46 -2.09 -4.88 11.98
CA TYR A 46 -1.97 -4.99 10.54
C TYR A 46 -1.80 -6.42 10.05
N ASP A 47 -1.63 -7.36 10.96
CA ASP A 47 -1.38 -8.75 10.58
C ASP A 47 -2.49 -9.30 9.69
N GLY A 48 -2.11 -9.88 8.56
CA GLY A 48 -3.05 -10.44 7.61
C GLY A 48 -3.69 -9.43 6.68
N LYS A 49 -3.40 -8.15 6.83
CA LYS A 49 -4.02 -7.12 6.01
C LYS A 49 -3.15 -6.77 4.82
N THR A 50 -3.79 -6.30 3.76
CA THR A 50 -3.09 -5.77 2.61
C THR A 50 -2.63 -4.35 2.92
N VAL A 51 -1.34 -4.11 2.76
CA VAL A 51 -0.73 -2.82 3.07
C VAL A 51 0.10 -2.36 1.88
N GLN A 52 0.45 -1.09 1.90
CA GLN A 52 1.28 -0.50 0.86
C GLN A 52 2.36 0.35 1.53
N VAL A 53 3.60 0.14 1.11
CA VAL A 53 4.73 0.93 1.58
C VAL A 53 5.54 1.40 0.39
N ALA A 54 6.33 2.43 0.59
CA ALA A 54 7.18 2.97 -0.46
C ALA A 54 8.52 3.38 0.13
N GLY A 55 9.59 3.09 -0.57
CA GLY A 55 10.90 3.43 -0.07
C GLY A 55 12.00 2.98 -1.01
N THR A 56 13.19 2.85 -0.46
CA THR A 56 14.38 2.49 -1.22
C THR A 56 14.83 1.08 -0.84
N VAL A 57 15.20 0.29 -1.83
CA VAL A 57 15.69 -1.07 -1.60
C VAL A 57 17.11 -0.98 -1.03
N LYS A 58 17.29 -1.50 0.17
CA LYS A 58 18.60 -1.49 0.84
C LYS A 58 19.41 -2.73 0.57
N SER A 59 18.79 -3.89 0.53
CA SER A 59 19.45 -5.12 0.22
C SER A 59 18.47 -6.02 -0.50
N ALA A 60 19.00 -6.93 -1.29
CA ALA A 60 18.16 -7.81 -2.09
C ALA A 60 18.91 -9.12 -2.31
N ALA A 61 18.17 -10.22 -2.27
CA ALA A 61 18.70 -11.54 -2.55
C ALA A 61 17.59 -12.36 -3.19
N GLY A 62 17.95 -13.24 -4.11
CA GLY A 62 16.97 -14.08 -4.76
C GLY A 62 17.55 -15.42 -5.10
N ALA A 63 16.70 -16.44 -5.08
CA ALA A 63 17.09 -17.80 -5.44
C ALA A 63 15.84 -18.61 -5.71
N LEU A 64 15.89 -19.48 -6.72
CA LEU A 64 14.84 -20.46 -6.99
C LEU A 64 13.47 -19.83 -7.20
N GLY A 65 13.43 -18.66 -7.84
CA GLY A 65 12.18 -17.98 -8.14
C GLY A 65 11.64 -17.13 -7.00
N TYR A 66 12.25 -17.17 -5.85
CA TYR A 66 11.89 -16.32 -4.72
C TYR A 66 12.84 -15.17 -4.61
N GLY A 67 12.38 -14.08 -4.03
CA GLY A 67 13.23 -12.95 -3.74
C GLY A 67 12.90 -12.42 -2.36
N VAL A 68 13.93 -11.89 -1.70
CA VAL A 68 13.78 -11.24 -0.42
C VAL A 68 14.54 -9.94 -0.51
N TYR A 69 13.89 -8.83 -0.11
CA TYR A 69 14.57 -7.56 -0.13
C TYR A 69 14.07 -6.68 1.01
N GLN A 70 14.87 -5.70 1.37
CA GLN A 70 14.53 -4.77 2.44
C GLN A 70 14.20 -3.42 1.86
N VAL A 71 13.11 -2.84 2.34
CA VAL A 71 12.66 -1.50 1.94
C VAL A 71 12.80 -0.59 3.14
N ASP A 72 13.42 0.56 2.92
CA ASP A 72 13.63 1.58 3.93
C ASP A 72 12.93 2.85 3.48
N ASP A 73 12.02 3.38 4.30
CA ASP A 73 11.28 4.60 3.98
C ASP A 73 11.69 5.75 4.92
N GLU A 74 12.83 5.61 5.59
CA GLU A 74 13.36 6.57 6.56
C GLU A 74 12.64 6.57 7.90
N THR A 75 11.49 5.93 8.01
CA THR A 75 10.84 5.70 9.30
C THR A 75 11.18 4.34 9.87
N GLY A 76 11.58 3.41 9.02
CA GLY A 76 11.93 2.06 9.40
C GLY A 76 12.28 1.24 8.19
N THR A 77 12.62 -0.01 8.44
CA THR A 77 12.98 -0.97 7.39
C THR A 77 12.11 -2.21 7.56
N ILE A 78 11.62 -2.73 6.45
CA ILE A 78 10.84 -3.96 6.48
C ILE A 78 11.30 -4.89 5.38
N MET A 79 11.20 -6.19 5.66
CA MET A 79 11.53 -7.21 4.68
C MET A 79 10.32 -7.52 3.82
N VAL A 80 10.56 -7.69 2.53
CA VAL A 80 9.52 -8.05 1.57
C VAL A 80 9.92 -9.35 0.91
N VAL A 81 8.98 -10.26 0.82
CA VAL A 81 9.18 -11.55 0.15
C VAL A 81 8.38 -11.53 -1.14
N THR A 82 9.03 -11.87 -2.23
CA THR A 82 8.33 -11.99 -3.52
C THR A 82 8.47 -13.40 -4.04
N GLU A 83 7.37 -13.91 -4.58
CA GLU A 83 7.32 -15.28 -5.11
C GLU A 83 7.37 -15.31 -6.62
N SER A 84 7.45 -14.14 -7.25
CA SER A 84 7.51 -14.09 -8.70
C SER A 84 8.32 -12.88 -9.11
N GLY A 85 9.12 -13.04 -10.17
CA GLY A 85 9.86 -11.93 -10.73
C GLY A 85 11.14 -11.55 -10.02
N GLY A 86 11.50 -12.23 -8.94
CA GLY A 86 12.75 -11.95 -8.27
C GLY A 86 12.76 -10.62 -7.54
N ALA A 87 13.88 -10.32 -6.88
CA ALA A 87 14.03 -9.11 -6.09
C ALA A 87 14.42 -7.93 -6.98
N PRO A 88 14.01 -6.71 -6.61
CA PRO A 88 14.44 -5.52 -7.33
C PRO A 88 15.91 -5.21 -7.04
N ALA A 89 16.46 -4.30 -7.82
CA ALA A 89 17.85 -3.90 -7.64
C ALA A 89 18.02 -3.08 -6.37
N GLN A 90 19.16 -3.27 -5.71
CA GLN A 90 19.53 -2.45 -4.57
C GLN A 90 19.61 -0.99 -5.00
N GLY A 91 19.07 -0.10 -4.19
CA GLY A 91 19.04 1.33 -4.49
C GLY A 91 17.81 1.77 -5.25
N ALA A 92 17.00 0.85 -5.75
CA ALA A 92 15.80 1.22 -6.48
C ALA A 92 14.76 1.83 -5.54
N LYS A 93 14.01 2.79 -6.07
CA LYS A 93 12.89 3.38 -5.34
C LYS A 93 11.63 2.72 -5.82
N ILE A 94 10.88 2.14 -4.90
CA ILE A 94 9.73 1.33 -5.26
C ILE A 94 8.55 1.58 -4.34
N GLY A 95 7.38 1.22 -4.83
CA GLY A 95 6.19 1.07 -4.01
C GLY A 95 5.79 -0.39 -4.02
N VAL A 96 5.43 -0.93 -2.87
CA VAL A 96 5.10 -2.34 -2.72
C VAL A 96 3.73 -2.46 -2.08
N GLN A 97 2.90 -3.32 -2.63
CA GLN A 97 1.63 -3.67 -2.04
C GLN A 97 1.62 -5.17 -1.79
N GLY A 98 1.21 -5.57 -0.61
CA GLY A 98 1.15 -6.97 -0.28
C GLY A 98 0.51 -7.23 1.07
N THR A 99 0.53 -8.47 1.49
CA THR A 99 -0.04 -8.87 2.76
C THR A 99 1.02 -8.79 3.84
N PHE A 100 0.70 -8.08 4.92
CA PHE A 100 1.61 -7.96 6.05
C PHE A 100 1.45 -9.16 6.96
N HIS A 101 2.55 -9.73 7.38
CA HIS A 101 2.58 -10.81 8.36
C HIS A 101 3.46 -10.37 9.51
N SER A 102 2.90 -10.33 10.70
CA SER A 102 3.66 -9.90 11.88
C SER A 102 4.69 -10.92 12.30
N ALA A 103 4.49 -12.19 11.94
CA ALA A 103 5.41 -13.26 12.27
C ALA A 103 5.51 -14.21 11.08
N PHE A 104 6.63 -14.18 10.41
CA PHE A 104 6.87 -14.98 9.20
C PHE A 104 8.23 -15.66 9.38
N THR A 105 8.27 -16.96 9.12
CA THR A 105 9.49 -17.73 9.32
C THR A 105 10.34 -17.73 8.06
N ILE A 106 11.56 -17.28 8.18
CA ILE A 106 12.55 -17.33 7.12
C ILE A 106 13.75 -18.08 7.68
N GLY A 107 13.96 -19.31 7.19
CA GLY A 107 14.97 -20.16 7.77
C GLY A 107 14.62 -20.50 9.21
N THR A 108 15.42 -20.04 10.15
CA THR A 108 15.18 -20.25 11.58
C THR A 108 14.70 -18.96 12.27
N ASP A 109 14.56 -17.86 11.53
CA ASP A 109 14.17 -16.58 12.11
C ASP A 109 12.71 -16.30 11.88
N VAL A 110 12.09 -15.62 12.86
CA VAL A 110 10.72 -15.16 12.75
C VAL A 110 10.78 -13.65 12.67
N VAL A 111 10.27 -13.09 11.57
CA VAL A 111 10.36 -11.67 11.33
C VAL A 111 9.03 -11.15 10.76
N ALA A 112 8.82 -9.84 10.86
CA ALA A 112 7.68 -9.19 10.22
C ALA A 112 8.02 -8.96 8.75
N VAL A 113 7.12 -9.34 7.85
CA VAL A 113 7.37 -9.20 6.42
C VAL A 113 6.11 -8.74 5.70
N ILE A 114 6.31 -8.27 4.47
CA ILE A 114 5.22 -8.11 3.52
C ILE A 114 5.43 -9.15 2.42
N VAL A 115 4.40 -9.95 2.14
CA VAL A 115 4.42 -10.85 1.01
C VAL A 115 3.87 -10.07 -0.17
N GLU A 116 4.74 -9.80 -1.13
CA GLU A 116 4.45 -8.89 -2.23
C GLU A 116 3.35 -9.42 -3.15
N LYS A 117 2.40 -8.57 -3.49
CA LYS A 117 1.42 -8.82 -4.53
C LYS A 117 1.71 -7.99 -5.76
N GLU A 118 2.10 -6.74 -5.56
CA GLU A 118 2.42 -5.81 -6.63
C GLU A 118 3.59 -4.95 -6.23
N ARG A 119 4.36 -4.56 -7.21
CA ARG A 119 5.49 -3.68 -7.00
C ARG A 119 5.60 -2.72 -8.16
N ARG A 120 5.89 -1.47 -7.87
CA ARG A 120 6.10 -0.44 -8.89
C ARG A 120 7.41 0.26 -8.64
N THR A 121 8.14 0.48 -9.70
CA THR A 121 9.36 1.29 -9.64
C THR A 121 8.97 2.75 -9.71
N ARG A 122 9.63 3.58 -8.91
CA ARG A 122 9.29 4.99 -8.79
C ARG A 122 10.39 5.86 -9.34
#